data_1631097ddaaa0ba9f557357eb5c107ec
#
_entry.id   1631097ddaaa0ba9f557357eb5c107ec
#
_cell.length_a   1.000
_cell.length_b   1.000
_cell.length_c   1.000
_cell.angle_alpha   90.00
_cell.angle_beta   90.00
_cell.angle_gamma   90.00
#
_symmetry.space_group_name_H-M   'P 1'
#
loop_
_entity.id
_entity.type
_entity.pdbx_description
1 polymer ?
#
loop_
_entity_poly.entity_id
_entity_poly.type
_entity_poly.pdbx_seq_one_letter_code
_entity_poly.pdbx_strand_id
1 'polypeptide(L)'
;VYKTPYVSYMKKNILEKIGMFNSSFAPNKKIQSKLAKATMWSYDGREFPAPTFELGMIPAGSLYAPVTDLAKFLKMLFSNGIGTKETVIKPETLKEMITPQFEGDYNNGYGIGFALSKHKGYQKIGHGGAIYGFSTQLFALPEIKFGVVTTSSVDITNSITTKLSNYALDLMIANKENKPLPNYKKTSPISKELAETLVGYYDHNNVNIDIEMRGDKTILVTDFFEVPLQKNDEGIVTDGRIVQGMFKIEKSEDDLMVDGKKFLKKNRPKETSFPNDWKGLIGEYGWDHNVLFVYEDMGDLWLLIEWIEKDRLSHIKGDLFAFPENSGMYHGEKLEFKRGNDGIATEVSVLNGPVFKRLNLWGSASETFKINSTKSIDELRKVALNSNPPNENQNFKKTDLVELKEIDETIKYDIRYASTNNFMSNKFYSQASAYMQRPAAEALVKAHQKLNSLGYGLLIHDAYRPWYVTKMFWDATPDDKKIFVANPEEGSRHNRGCAVDLTLYELKTGKVIEMVGGYDEMTKRSFPNYYGGTTEQRWHRKLLREAMESEGFVVYEFEWWHFDFKDWKQYSIANTRFENLSAKR
;
A
#
# COMPACT_ATOMS: atom_id res chain seq x y z
N VAL A 1 -11.00 -21.72 -35.78
CA VAL A 1 -12.16 -21.42 -36.64
C VAL A 1 -11.70 -20.62 -37.87
N TYR A 2 -11.00 -19.53 -37.72
CA TYR A 2 -10.44 -18.75 -38.82
C TYR A 2 -8.92 -19.02 -38.93
N LYS A 3 -8.39 -19.29 -40.16
CA LYS A 3 -6.94 -19.50 -40.40
C LYS A 3 -6.12 -18.20 -40.31
N THR A 4 -6.74 -17.08 -39.93
CA THR A 4 -6.10 -15.77 -39.82
C THR A 4 -5.68 -15.52 -38.35
N PRO A 5 -4.48 -15.04 -38.05
CA PRO A 5 -4.07 -14.66 -36.70
C PRO A 5 -5.03 -13.64 -36.09
N TYR A 6 -5.33 -13.78 -34.80
CA TYR A 6 -6.32 -12.95 -34.08
C TYR A 6 -6.09 -11.45 -34.27
N VAL A 7 -4.86 -10.97 -34.07
CA VAL A 7 -4.52 -9.53 -34.19
C VAL A 7 -4.86 -8.99 -35.60
N SER A 8 -4.53 -9.76 -36.64
CA SER A 8 -4.79 -9.38 -38.05
C SER A 8 -6.30 -9.40 -38.36
N TYR A 9 -7.00 -10.41 -37.81
CA TYR A 9 -8.45 -10.49 -37.97
C TYR A 9 -9.17 -9.32 -37.33
N MET A 10 -8.85 -9.01 -36.05
CA MET A 10 -9.46 -7.92 -35.30
C MET A 10 -9.15 -6.55 -35.91
N LYS A 11 -7.92 -6.35 -36.36
CA LYS A 11 -7.56 -5.11 -37.05
C LYS A 11 -8.40 -4.87 -38.26
N LYS A 12 -8.47 -5.84 -39.20
CA LYS A 12 -9.16 -5.70 -40.50
C LYS A 12 -10.67 -5.70 -40.36
N ASN A 13 -11.22 -6.59 -39.55
CA ASN A 13 -12.67 -6.83 -39.52
C ASN A 13 -13.39 -6.01 -38.45
N ILE A 14 -12.69 -5.46 -37.48
CA ILE A 14 -13.29 -4.67 -36.39
C ILE A 14 -12.72 -3.25 -36.38
N LEU A 15 -11.43 -3.07 -36.01
CA LEU A 15 -10.86 -1.75 -35.75
C LEU A 15 -10.93 -0.81 -36.95
N GLU A 16 -10.51 -1.27 -38.13
CA GLU A 16 -10.56 -0.47 -39.36
C GLU A 16 -11.99 -0.13 -39.80
N LYS A 17 -12.91 -1.06 -39.65
CA LYS A 17 -14.34 -0.86 -40.00
C LYS A 17 -15.02 0.14 -39.06
N ILE A 18 -14.60 0.22 -37.82
CA ILE A 18 -15.12 1.20 -36.86
C ILE A 18 -14.37 2.55 -36.99
N GLY A 19 -13.21 2.55 -37.64
CA GLY A 19 -12.35 3.73 -37.76
C GLY A 19 -11.39 3.94 -36.58
N MET A 20 -11.08 2.88 -35.82
CA MET A 20 -10.16 2.89 -34.68
C MET A 20 -8.70 2.73 -35.14
N PHE A 21 -8.20 3.68 -35.93
CA PHE A 21 -6.87 3.61 -36.57
C PHE A 21 -5.68 3.85 -35.63
N ASN A 22 -5.93 4.29 -34.40
CA ASN A 22 -4.91 4.47 -33.36
C ASN A 22 -4.93 3.36 -32.30
N SER A 23 -5.64 2.27 -32.58
CA SER A 23 -5.79 1.13 -31.67
C SER A 23 -5.14 -0.12 -32.25
N SER A 24 -4.70 -1.03 -31.37
CA SER A 24 -4.05 -2.28 -31.76
C SER A 24 -4.17 -3.32 -30.65
N PHE A 25 -4.25 -4.61 -31.01
CA PHE A 25 -4.16 -5.75 -30.09
C PHE A 25 -2.72 -6.27 -29.90
N ALA A 26 -1.75 -5.59 -30.46
CA ALA A 26 -0.33 -5.87 -30.24
C ALA A 26 0.47 -4.58 -30.16
N PRO A 27 1.52 -4.52 -29.34
CA PRO A 27 2.40 -3.37 -29.29
C PRO A 27 3.11 -3.20 -30.65
N ASN A 28 3.23 -1.98 -31.10
CA ASN A 28 4.02 -1.59 -32.26
C ASN A 28 4.69 -0.24 -32.01
N LYS A 29 5.63 0.16 -32.86
CA LYS A 29 6.38 1.42 -32.68
C LYS A 29 5.48 2.66 -32.52
N LYS A 30 4.37 2.72 -33.26
CA LYS A 30 3.40 3.83 -33.18
C LYS A 30 2.69 3.84 -31.83
N ILE A 31 2.27 2.68 -31.31
CA ILE A 31 1.61 2.55 -29.99
C ILE A 31 2.63 2.88 -28.89
N GLN A 32 3.80 2.25 -28.92
CA GLN A 32 4.84 2.44 -27.89
C GLN A 32 5.28 3.91 -27.75
N SER A 33 5.40 4.65 -28.88
CA SER A 33 5.78 6.07 -28.85
C SER A 33 4.71 7.00 -28.25
N LYS A 34 3.47 6.52 -28.10
CA LYS A 34 2.32 7.30 -27.62
C LYS A 34 1.69 6.71 -26.35
N LEU A 35 2.25 5.62 -25.85
CA LEU A 35 1.73 4.97 -24.64
C LEU A 35 1.89 5.94 -23.46
N ALA A 36 0.82 6.09 -22.68
CA ALA A 36 0.88 6.86 -21.45
C ALA A 36 1.87 6.21 -20.47
N LYS A 37 2.61 7.02 -19.74
CA LYS A 37 3.42 6.54 -18.62
C LYS A 37 2.47 6.10 -17.52
N ALA A 38 2.62 4.86 -17.09
CA ALA A 38 1.74 4.26 -16.12
C ALA A 38 2.45 4.05 -14.78
N THR A 39 1.69 4.14 -13.70
CA THR A 39 2.16 4.00 -12.34
C THR A 39 1.43 2.84 -11.67
N MET A 40 2.20 1.95 -11.05
CA MET A 40 1.71 0.98 -10.08
C MET A 40 1.88 1.54 -8.67
N TRP A 41 1.16 0.95 -7.73
CA TRP A 41 1.29 1.25 -6.31
C TRP A 41 1.22 -0.04 -5.51
N SER A 42 1.86 -0.07 -4.35
CA SER A 42 1.80 -1.18 -3.41
C SER A 42 0.82 -0.86 -2.27
N TYR A 43 0.43 -1.88 -1.51
CA TYR A 43 -0.49 -1.76 -0.38
C TYR A 43 -0.03 -0.73 0.68
N ASP A 44 1.27 -0.49 0.79
CA ASP A 44 1.87 0.50 1.69
C ASP A 44 1.87 1.94 1.13
N GLY A 45 1.31 2.12 -0.09
CA GLY A 45 1.15 3.42 -0.74
C GLY A 45 2.33 3.89 -1.58
N ARG A 46 3.43 3.10 -1.70
CA ARG A 46 4.53 3.44 -2.62
C ARG A 46 4.06 3.37 -4.06
N GLU A 47 4.53 4.31 -4.86
CA GLU A 47 4.28 4.34 -6.30
C GLU A 47 5.56 4.05 -7.09
N PHE A 48 5.43 3.30 -8.17
CA PHE A 48 6.54 2.94 -9.05
C PHE A 48 6.06 2.80 -10.50
N PRO A 49 6.97 2.97 -11.50
CA PRO A 49 6.61 2.82 -12.89
C PRO A 49 6.09 1.42 -13.20
N ALA A 50 4.97 1.34 -13.92
CA ALA A 50 4.44 0.06 -14.38
C ALA A 50 5.36 -0.55 -15.45
N PRO A 51 5.59 -1.87 -15.42
CA PRO A 51 6.33 -2.54 -16.48
C PRO A 51 5.53 -2.55 -17.78
N THR A 52 6.22 -2.46 -18.91
CA THR A 52 5.63 -2.77 -20.21
C THR A 52 5.87 -4.23 -20.52
N PHE A 53 4.82 -4.99 -20.75
CA PHE A 53 4.90 -6.43 -21.02
C PHE A 53 3.88 -6.85 -22.08
N GLU A 54 4.06 -8.03 -22.64
CA GLU A 54 3.10 -8.64 -23.55
C GLU A 54 2.22 -9.63 -22.78
N LEU A 55 0.91 -9.38 -22.77
CA LEU A 55 -0.04 -10.29 -22.17
C LEU A 55 -0.20 -11.53 -23.05
N GLY A 56 0.11 -12.71 -22.53
CA GLY A 56 -0.01 -13.97 -23.25
C GLY A 56 -1.45 -14.30 -23.71
N MET A 57 -2.45 -13.73 -23.06
CA MET A 57 -3.88 -13.87 -23.39
C MET A 57 -4.38 -12.67 -24.21
N ILE A 58 -3.87 -12.48 -25.42
CA ILE A 58 -4.19 -11.32 -26.28
C ILE A 58 -5.70 -11.00 -26.37
N PRO A 59 -6.60 -11.95 -26.59
CA PRO A 59 -8.04 -11.66 -26.69
C PRO A 59 -8.65 -11.11 -25.40
N ALA A 60 -8.08 -11.42 -24.24
CA ALA A 60 -8.64 -11.11 -22.94
C ALA A 60 -8.26 -9.71 -22.41
N GLY A 61 -7.22 -9.04 -22.94
CA GLY A 61 -6.80 -7.78 -22.34
C GLY A 61 -5.80 -6.93 -23.11
N SER A 62 -5.35 -7.33 -24.30
CA SER A 62 -4.25 -6.64 -25.02
C SER A 62 -4.69 -5.49 -25.93
N LEU A 63 -5.86 -4.89 -25.76
CA LEU A 63 -6.27 -3.76 -26.58
C LEU A 63 -5.61 -2.45 -26.11
N TYR A 64 -4.71 -1.90 -26.88
CA TYR A 64 -4.20 -0.54 -26.77
C TYR A 64 -5.12 0.40 -27.54
N ALA A 65 -5.71 1.38 -26.86
CA ALA A 65 -6.63 2.32 -27.51
C ALA A 65 -6.66 3.67 -26.79
N PRO A 66 -6.73 4.81 -27.52
CA PRO A 66 -7.08 6.09 -26.92
C PRO A 66 -8.59 6.19 -26.70
N VAL A 67 -9.03 7.00 -25.74
CA VAL A 67 -10.46 7.23 -25.45
C VAL A 67 -11.26 7.68 -26.69
N THR A 68 -10.62 8.41 -27.60
CA THR A 68 -11.23 8.88 -28.87
C THR A 68 -11.58 7.72 -29.83
N ASP A 69 -10.78 6.65 -29.82
CA ASP A 69 -11.11 5.45 -30.62
C ASP A 69 -12.17 4.60 -29.92
N LEU A 70 -12.14 4.48 -28.59
CA LEU A 70 -13.21 3.83 -27.82
C LEU A 70 -14.55 4.56 -27.97
N ALA A 71 -14.56 5.88 -28.13
CA ALA A 71 -15.77 6.63 -28.46
C ALA A 71 -16.35 6.23 -29.84
N LYS A 72 -15.52 5.82 -30.81
CA LYS A 72 -16.01 5.28 -32.09
C LYS A 72 -16.63 3.91 -31.92
N PHE A 73 -16.11 3.08 -31.01
CA PHE A 73 -16.77 1.83 -30.63
C PHE A 73 -18.15 2.09 -30.03
N LEU A 74 -18.30 3.05 -29.13
CA LEU A 74 -19.61 3.47 -28.60
C LEU A 74 -20.57 3.92 -29.72
N LYS A 75 -20.07 4.72 -30.68
CA LYS A 75 -20.89 5.13 -31.85
C LYS A 75 -21.39 3.94 -32.67
N MET A 76 -20.58 2.92 -32.87
CA MET A 76 -20.97 1.70 -33.56
C MET A 76 -22.09 0.98 -32.80
N LEU A 77 -21.99 0.88 -31.46
CA LEU A 77 -23.08 0.32 -30.64
C LEU A 77 -24.38 1.11 -30.79
N PHE A 78 -24.32 2.46 -30.76
CA PHE A 78 -25.49 3.34 -30.91
C PHE A 78 -26.08 3.35 -32.34
N SER A 79 -25.31 2.87 -33.31
CA SER A 79 -25.74 2.72 -34.70
C SER A 79 -26.16 1.27 -35.03
N ASN A 80 -26.55 0.49 -34.01
CA ASN A 80 -26.97 -0.90 -34.17
C ASN A 80 -25.94 -1.79 -34.90
N GLY A 81 -24.66 -1.61 -34.57
CA GLY A 81 -23.59 -2.43 -35.12
C GLY A 81 -23.01 -1.93 -36.45
N ILE A 82 -23.40 -0.75 -36.91
CA ILE A 82 -22.88 -0.12 -38.13
C ILE A 82 -21.61 0.64 -37.81
N GLY A 83 -20.50 0.31 -38.48
CA GLY A 83 -19.24 1.03 -38.44
C GLY A 83 -19.24 2.29 -39.29
N THR A 84 -18.09 2.64 -39.88
CA THR A 84 -17.97 3.87 -40.70
C THR A 84 -18.66 3.79 -42.04
N LYS A 85 -18.68 2.61 -42.66
CA LYS A 85 -19.23 2.40 -44.01
C LYS A 85 -20.00 1.08 -44.17
N GLU A 86 -19.90 0.17 -43.22
CA GLU A 86 -20.46 -1.17 -43.31
C GLU A 86 -20.91 -1.72 -41.97
N THR A 87 -21.72 -2.75 -41.97
CA THR A 87 -22.15 -3.47 -40.77
C THR A 87 -20.98 -4.28 -40.23
N VAL A 88 -20.62 -4.04 -38.97
CA VAL A 88 -19.58 -4.76 -38.22
C VAL A 88 -20.17 -5.90 -37.41
N ILE A 89 -21.32 -5.64 -36.78
CA ILE A 89 -22.12 -6.60 -36.02
C ILE A 89 -23.56 -6.46 -36.48
N LYS A 90 -24.24 -7.58 -36.80
CA LYS A 90 -25.65 -7.54 -37.15
C LYS A 90 -26.49 -7.04 -35.96
N PRO A 91 -27.56 -6.26 -36.19
CA PRO A 91 -28.40 -5.74 -35.12
C PRO A 91 -28.96 -6.82 -34.20
N GLU A 92 -29.34 -7.98 -34.74
CA GLU A 92 -29.88 -9.12 -34.00
C GLU A 92 -28.80 -9.68 -33.06
N THR A 93 -27.56 -9.84 -33.56
CA THR A 93 -26.43 -10.31 -32.79
C THR A 93 -26.07 -9.31 -31.69
N LEU A 94 -26.07 -8.00 -31.98
CA LEU A 94 -25.82 -6.99 -30.97
C LEU A 94 -26.90 -7.01 -29.87
N LYS A 95 -28.16 -7.19 -30.24
CA LYS A 95 -29.27 -7.34 -29.29
C LYS A 95 -29.06 -8.55 -28.39
N GLU A 96 -28.66 -9.70 -28.95
CA GLU A 96 -28.32 -10.90 -28.18
C GLU A 96 -27.14 -10.65 -27.21
N MET A 97 -26.10 -9.96 -27.67
CA MET A 97 -24.93 -9.63 -26.84
C MET A 97 -25.26 -8.78 -25.62
N ILE A 98 -26.27 -7.90 -25.71
CA ILE A 98 -26.69 -7.02 -24.59
C ILE A 98 -27.92 -7.56 -23.84
N THR A 99 -28.23 -8.83 -24.01
CA THR A 99 -29.29 -9.54 -23.27
C THR A 99 -28.62 -10.46 -22.23
N PRO A 100 -29.16 -10.57 -20.99
CA PRO A 100 -28.60 -11.47 -19.97
C PRO A 100 -28.54 -12.91 -20.49
N GLN A 101 -27.39 -13.57 -20.34
CA GLN A 101 -27.15 -14.95 -20.78
C GLN A 101 -27.30 -15.97 -19.64
N PHE A 102 -27.37 -15.51 -18.40
CA PHE A 102 -27.50 -16.36 -17.21
C PHE A 102 -28.78 -15.96 -16.45
N GLU A 103 -29.45 -16.95 -15.89
CA GLU A 103 -30.57 -16.72 -14.96
C GLU A 103 -30.06 -16.09 -13.67
N GLY A 104 -30.74 -15.06 -13.19
CA GLY A 104 -30.35 -14.34 -11.96
C GLY A 104 -31.05 -12.99 -11.84
N ASP A 105 -30.46 -12.10 -11.08
CA ASP A 105 -30.93 -10.71 -10.97
C ASP A 105 -30.68 -9.97 -12.28
N TYR A 106 -31.74 -9.88 -13.11
CA TYR A 106 -31.72 -9.19 -14.42
C TYR A 106 -31.33 -7.69 -14.34
N ASN A 107 -31.17 -7.14 -13.14
CA ASN A 107 -30.66 -5.79 -12.95
C ASN A 107 -29.13 -5.73 -12.94
N ASN A 108 -28.45 -6.86 -12.66
CA ASN A 108 -27.00 -6.98 -12.62
C ASN A 108 -26.61 -8.34 -13.20
N GLY A 109 -26.30 -8.40 -14.48
CA GLY A 109 -26.00 -9.65 -15.17
C GLY A 109 -24.88 -9.49 -16.19
N TYR A 110 -24.65 -10.56 -16.96
CA TYR A 110 -23.73 -10.55 -18.10
C TYR A 110 -24.41 -10.97 -19.37
N GLY A 111 -24.16 -10.20 -20.43
CA GLY A 111 -24.40 -10.55 -21.79
C GLY A 111 -23.17 -11.24 -22.43
N ILE A 112 -23.02 -11.14 -23.74
CA ILE A 112 -21.82 -11.63 -24.43
C ILE A 112 -20.80 -10.49 -24.53
N GLY A 113 -19.84 -10.49 -23.62
CA GLY A 113 -18.78 -9.47 -23.54
C GLY A 113 -19.20 -8.13 -22.91
N PHE A 114 -20.38 -8.04 -22.31
CA PHE A 114 -20.86 -6.85 -21.62
C PHE A 114 -21.39 -7.18 -20.22
N ALA A 115 -20.94 -6.42 -19.24
CA ALA A 115 -21.63 -6.33 -17.96
C ALA A 115 -22.92 -5.52 -18.16
N LEU A 116 -24.02 -6.00 -17.59
CA LEU A 116 -25.36 -5.42 -17.71
C LEU A 116 -25.86 -4.96 -16.36
N SER A 117 -26.43 -3.76 -16.32
CA SER A 117 -27.04 -3.18 -15.10
C SER A 117 -28.06 -2.11 -15.48
N LYS A 118 -28.67 -1.45 -14.49
CA LYS A 118 -29.51 -0.27 -14.71
C LYS A 118 -28.86 0.99 -14.14
N HIS A 119 -29.04 2.12 -14.80
CA HIS A 119 -28.62 3.43 -14.36
C HIS A 119 -29.75 4.44 -14.58
N LYS A 120 -30.31 4.99 -13.49
CA LYS A 120 -31.48 5.90 -13.55
C LYS A 120 -32.64 5.38 -14.41
N GLY A 121 -32.88 4.08 -14.38
CA GLY A 121 -33.96 3.42 -15.13
C GLY A 121 -33.59 2.94 -16.53
N TYR A 122 -32.51 3.42 -17.13
CA TYR A 122 -31.99 2.99 -18.44
C TYR A 122 -31.13 1.74 -18.31
N GLN A 123 -31.18 0.87 -19.35
CA GLN A 123 -30.22 -0.23 -19.45
C GLN A 123 -28.80 0.33 -19.60
N LYS A 124 -27.90 -0.08 -18.72
CA LYS A 124 -26.48 0.25 -18.78
C LYS A 124 -25.70 -1.00 -19.18
N ILE A 125 -24.92 -0.89 -20.23
CA ILE A 125 -23.99 -1.90 -20.69
C ILE A 125 -22.58 -1.38 -20.61
N GLY A 126 -21.60 -2.25 -20.39
CA GLY A 126 -20.22 -1.82 -20.37
C GLY A 126 -19.25 -2.90 -19.97
N HIS A 127 -18.00 -2.51 -19.86
CA HIS A 127 -16.94 -3.35 -19.35
C HIS A 127 -15.82 -2.49 -18.73
N GLY A 128 -15.24 -2.96 -17.63
CA GLY A 128 -14.02 -2.40 -17.06
C GLY A 128 -12.79 -3.07 -17.62
N GLY A 129 -11.63 -2.50 -17.36
CA GLY A 129 -10.33 -3.09 -17.64
C GLY A 129 -9.32 -2.69 -16.57
N ALA A 130 -8.51 -3.65 -16.16
CA ALA A 130 -7.37 -3.45 -15.27
C ALA A 130 -6.18 -4.23 -15.83
N ILE A 131 -5.06 -3.58 -15.93
CA ILE A 131 -3.76 -4.16 -16.27
C ILE A 131 -2.70 -3.28 -15.63
N TYR A 132 -1.51 -3.80 -15.37
CA TYR A 132 -0.45 -3.07 -14.65
C TYR A 132 -0.32 -1.61 -15.08
N GLY A 133 -0.61 -0.72 -14.14
CA GLY A 133 -0.56 0.72 -14.31
C GLY A 133 -1.74 1.36 -15.05
N PHE A 134 -2.77 0.59 -15.46
CA PHE A 134 -3.93 1.14 -16.17
C PHE A 134 -5.24 0.62 -15.60
N SER A 135 -6.19 1.54 -15.44
CA SER A 135 -7.57 1.21 -15.10
C SER A 135 -8.51 1.92 -16.07
N THR A 136 -9.51 1.20 -16.54
CA THR A 136 -10.45 1.73 -17.56
C THR A 136 -11.89 1.37 -17.25
N GLN A 137 -12.81 2.22 -17.69
CA GLN A 137 -14.23 1.96 -17.65
C GLN A 137 -14.90 2.49 -18.92
N LEU A 138 -15.73 1.66 -19.54
CA LEU A 138 -16.60 2.03 -20.65
C LEU A 138 -18.04 1.70 -20.25
N PHE A 139 -18.92 2.71 -20.30
CA PHE A 139 -20.37 2.54 -20.13
C PHE A 139 -21.15 3.11 -21.30
N ALA A 140 -22.27 2.48 -21.62
CA ALA A 140 -23.24 2.96 -22.60
C ALA A 140 -24.66 2.78 -22.08
N LEU A 141 -25.53 3.74 -22.44
CA LEU A 141 -27.00 3.70 -22.31
C LEU A 141 -27.57 3.70 -23.71
N PRO A 142 -27.76 2.51 -24.32
CA PRO A 142 -28.13 2.40 -25.76
C PRO A 142 -29.45 3.08 -26.09
N GLU A 143 -30.44 3.02 -25.20
CA GLU A 143 -31.79 3.59 -25.39
C GLU A 143 -31.76 5.09 -25.64
N ILE A 144 -30.82 5.81 -25.00
CA ILE A 144 -30.68 7.27 -25.13
C ILE A 144 -29.39 7.69 -25.81
N LYS A 145 -28.59 6.72 -26.29
CA LYS A 145 -27.32 6.88 -27.01
C LYS A 145 -26.28 7.72 -26.23
N PHE A 146 -26.22 7.56 -24.91
CA PHE A 146 -25.19 8.15 -24.07
C PHE A 146 -24.11 7.12 -23.77
N GLY A 147 -22.86 7.57 -23.79
CA GLY A 147 -21.74 6.71 -23.43
C GLY A 147 -20.57 7.51 -22.87
N VAL A 148 -19.86 6.87 -22.00
CA VAL A 148 -18.70 7.44 -21.30
C VAL A 148 -17.56 6.44 -21.35
N VAL A 149 -16.35 6.95 -21.59
CA VAL A 149 -15.10 6.21 -21.46
C VAL A 149 -14.20 6.99 -20.52
N THR A 150 -13.77 6.36 -19.47
CA THR A 150 -12.75 6.90 -18.54
C THR A 150 -11.54 5.98 -18.50
N THR A 151 -10.37 6.56 -18.42
CA THR A 151 -9.08 5.86 -18.31
C THR A 151 -8.23 6.51 -17.26
N SER A 152 -7.47 5.71 -16.55
CA SER A 152 -6.45 6.13 -15.60
C SER A 152 -5.13 5.47 -15.96
N SER A 153 -4.02 6.20 -15.81
CA SER A 153 -2.67 5.65 -15.92
C SER A 153 -2.09 5.28 -14.54
N VAL A 154 -2.96 4.92 -13.61
CA VAL A 154 -2.64 4.41 -12.28
C VAL A 154 -3.35 3.07 -12.10
N ASP A 155 -2.60 2.11 -11.55
CA ASP A 155 -3.08 0.76 -11.32
C ASP A 155 -4.22 0.70 -10.30
N ILE A 156 -5.10 -0.29 -10.46
CA ILE A 156 -6.17 -0.64 -9.50
C ILE A 156 -6.98 0.59 -9.05
N THR A 157 -7.34 1.47 -9.99
CA THR A 157 -8.19 2.64 -9.74
C THR A 157 -9.57 2.50 -10.38
N ASN A 158 -10.04 1.26 -10.59
CA ASN A 158 -11.32 0.98 -11.22
C ASN A 158 -12.51 1.56 -10.45
N SER A 159 -12.44 1.66 -9.12
CA SER A 159 -13.48 2.31 -8.34
C SER A 159 -13.63 3.80 -8.73
N ILE A 160 -12.50 4.48 -8.97
CA ILE A 160 -12.48 5.90 -9.35
C ILE A 160 -13.01 6.08 -10.78
N THR A 161 -12.52 5.27 -11.74
CA THR A 161 -13.00 5.34 -13.13
C THR A 161 -14.49 5.03 -13.23
N THR A 162 -15.00 4.08 -12.43
CA THR A 162 -16.43 3.75 -12.35
C THR A 162 -17.26 4.89 -11.76
N LYS A 163 -16.82 5.50 -10.64
CA LYS A 163 -17.50 6.65 -10.03
C LYS A 163 -17.58 7.84 -10.98
N LEU A 164 -16.47 8.17 -11.64
CA LEU A 164 -16.43 9.26 -12.63
C LEU A 164 -17.33 9.00 -13.83
N SER A 165 -17.34 7.76 -14.35
CA SER A 165 -18.20 7.38 -15.46
C SER A 165 -19.68 7.47 -15.11
N ASN A 166 -20.07 6.99 -13.93
CA ASN A 166 -21.47 7.08 -13.47
C ASN A 166 -21.88 8.54 -13.25
N TYR A 167 -21.01 9.38 -12.65
CA TYR A 167 -21.30 10.80 -12.46
C TYR A 167 -21.42 11.54 -13.80
N ALA A 168 -20.59 11.23 -14.78
CA ALA A 168 -20.71 11.80 -16.14
C ALA A 168 -22.06 11.42 -16.78
N LEU A 169 -22.52 10.16 -16.64
CA LEU A 169 -23.84 9.74 -17.09
C LEU A 169 -24.96 10.50 -16.36
N ASP A 170 -24.84 10.72 -15.05
CA ASP A 170 -25.80 11.51 -14.26
C ASP A 170 -25.94 12.95 -14.79
N LEU A 171 -24.80 13.60 -15.09
CA LEU A 171 -24.79 14.95 -15.68
C LEU A 171 -25.46 14.97 -17.06
N MET A 172 -25.16 13.99 -17.90
CA MET A 172 -25.74 13.89 -19.27
C MET A 172 -27.25 13.66 -19.20
N ILE A 173 -27.73 12.78 -18.30
CA ILE A 173 -29.16 12.52 -18.12
C ILE A 173 -29.88 13.75 -17.58
N ALA A 174 -29.35 14.40 -16.53
CA ALA A 174 -29.94 15.61 -15.95
C ALA A 174 -30.07 16.72 -17.01
N ASN A 175 -29.03 16.93 -17.81
CA ASN A 175 -29.07 17.91 -18.91
C ASN A 175 -30.12 17.55 -19.96
N LYS A 176 -30.24 16.28 -20.35
CA LYS A 176 -31.26 15.80 -21.31
C LYS A 176 -32.69 16.01 -20.77
N GLU A 177 -32.87 15.81 -19.48
CA GLU A 177 -34.19 15.93 -18.81
C GLU A 177 -34.48 17.35 -18.32
N ASN A 178 -33.62 18.34 -18.62
CA ASN A 178 -33.70 19.72 -18.13
C ASN A 178 -33.81 19.81 -16.60
N LYS A 179 -33.16 18.91 -15.88
CA LYS A 179 -33.08 18.90 -14.42
C LYS A 179 -31.80 19.62 -13.94
N PRO A 180 -31.77 20.11 -12.69
CA PRO A 180 -30.55 20.63 -12.09
C PRO A 180 -29.42 19.58 -12.16
N LEU A 181 -28.21 20.04 -12.51
CA LEU A 181 -27.04 19.17 -12.55
C LEU A 181 -26.71 18.67 -11.15
N PRO A 182 -26.52 17.36 -10.96
CA PRO A 182 -26.16 16.81 -9.66
C PRO A 182 -24.76 17.27 -9.24
N ASN A 183 -24.57 17.52 -7.96
CA ASN A 183 -23.26 17.76 -7.40
C ASN A 183 -22.48 16.46 -7.22
N TYR A 184 -21.17 16.52 -7.46
CA TYR A 184 -20.30 15.39 -7.13
C TYR A 184 -20.23 15.23 -5.60
N LYS A 185 -20.50 14.02 -5.11
CA LYS A 185 -20.42 13.69 -3.68
C LYS A 185 -18.95 13.59 -3.27
N LYS A 186 -18.41 14.68 -2.72
CA LYS A 186 -17.05 14.69 -2.16
C LYS A 186 -17.05 14.00 -0.81
N THR A 187 -15.94 13.36 -0.52
CA THR A 187 -15.63 12.81 0.80
C THR A 187 -14.51 13.61 1.46
N SER A 188 -14.46 13.56 2.77
CA SER A 188 -13.39 14.14 3.60
C SER A 188 -13.02 13.16 4.73
N PRO A 189 -11.77 13.21 5.25
CA PRO A 189 -11.39 12.41 6.41
C PRO A 189 -12.36 12.61 7.58
N ILE A 190 -12.59 11.56 8.35
CA ILE A 190 -13.34 11.66 9.61
C ILE A 190 -12.47 12.29 10.70
N SER A 191 -13.08 12.97 11.67
CA SER A 191 -12.32 13.57 12.78
C SER A 191 -11.74 12.49 13.70
N LYS A 192 -10.66 12.83 14.41
CA LYS A 192 -10.00 11.92 15.34
C LYS A 192 -10.97 11.46 16.45
N GLU A 193 -11.76 12.36 16.98
CA GLU A 193 -12.75 12.07 18.03
C GLU A 193 -13.79 11.06 17.54
N LEU A 194 -14.27 11.20 16.31
CA LEU A 194 -15.19 10.23 15.71
C LEU A 194 -14.50 8.90 15.46
N ALA A 195 -13.28 8.92 14.93
CA ALA A 195 -12.48 7.73 14.68
C ALA A 195 -12.28 6.89 15.95
N GLU A 196 -11.90 7.52 17.06
CA GLU A 196 -11.72 6.86 18.37
C GLU A 196 -12.98 6.13 18.86
N THR A 197 -14.16 6.59 18.49
CA THR A 197 -15.41 5.90 18.85
C THR A 197 -15.69 4.66 18.00
N LEU A 198 -15.04 4.53 16.85
CA LEU A 198 -15.25 3.45 15.88
C LEU A 198 -14.19 2.36 15.97
N VAL A 199 -13.02 2.67 16.53
CA VAL A 199 -11.91 1.70 16.66
C VAL A 199 -12.37 0.45 17.40
N GLY A 200 -12.08 -0.70 16.80
CA GLY A 200 -12.42 -2.00 17.38
C GLY A 200 -12.54 -3.11 16.37
N TYR A 201 -12.66 -4.32 16.90
CA TYR A 201 -12.89 -5.54 16.15
C TYR A 201 -14.37 -5.93 16.23
N TYR A 202 -14.97 -6.24 15.10
CA TYR A 202 -16.40 -6.50 14.96
C TYR A 202 -16.65 -7.74 14.13
N ASP A 203 -17.72 -8.46 14.43
CA ASP A 203 -18.10 -9.72 13.78
C ASP A 203 -19.58 -9.72 13.37
N HIS A 204 -19.85 -10.21 12.18
CA HIS A 204 -21.18 -10.54 11.69
C HIS A 204 -21.14 -11.93 11.03
N ASN A 205 -21.68 -12.96 11.71
CA ASN A 205 -21.75 -14.33 11.17
C ASN A 205 -20.40 -14.86 10.64
N ASN A 206 -19.33 -14.70 11.41
CA ASN A 206 -17.94 -15.05 11.08
C ASN A 206 -17.32 -14.22 9.93
N VAL A 207 -17.95 -13.13 9.54
CA VAL A 207 -17.32 -12.09 8.72
C VAL A 207 -16.77 -11.03 9.67
N ASN A 208 -15.47 -10.87 9.69
CA ASN A 208 -14.80 -9.97 10.61
C ASN A 208 -14.41 -8.67 9.92
N ILE A 209 -14.53 -7.58 10.66
CA ILE A 209 -13.99 -6.28 10.28
C ILE A 209 -13.24 -5.68 11.45
N ASP A 210 -12.20 -4.93 11.16
CA ASP A 210 -11.44 -4.18 12.14
C ASP A 210 -11.39 -2.71 11.73
N ILE A 211 -11.58 -1.81 12.66
CA ILE A 211 -11.38 -0.38 12.43
C ILE A 211 -10.17 0.05 13.22
N GLU A 212 -9.18 0.57 12.51
CA GLU A 212 -7.90 0.99 13.05
C GLU A 212 -7.61 2.46 12.73
N MET A 213 -6.91 3.11 13.64
CA MET A 213 -6.27 4.39 13.34
C MET A 213 -4.82 4.15 12.90
N ARG A 214 -4.43 4.72 11.78
CA ARG A 214 -3.06 4.69 11.25
C ARG A 214 -2.63 6.12 10.90
N GLY A 215 -1.97 6.79 11.84
CA GLY A 215 -1.69 8.22 11.76
C GLY A 215 -2.97 9.05 11.76
N ASP A 216 -3.15 9.87 10.74
CA ASP A 216 -4.34 10.70 10.52
C ASP A 216 -5.49 9.98 9.79
N LYS A 217 -5.31 8.71 9.43
CA LYS A 217 -6.29 7.92 8.67
C LYS A 217 -6.98 6.90 9.55
N THR A 218 -8.27 6.76 9.36
CA THR A 218 -9.06 5.65 9.92
C THR A 218 -9.31 4.64 8.82
N ILE A 219 -8.92 3.40 9.05
CA ILE A 219 -8.93 2.33 8.05
C ILE A 219 -9.92 1.25 8.48
N LEU A 220 -10.82 0.86 7.59
CA LEU A 220 -11.59 -0.37 7.68
C LEU A 220 -10.75 -1.50 7.09
N VAL A 221 -10.47 -2.51 7.88
CA VAL A 221 -9.74 -3.73 7.51
C VAL A 221 -10.73 -4.89 7.45
N THR A 222 -10.72 -5.63 6.36
CA THR A 222 -11.50 -6.86 6.17
C THR A 222 -10.56 -7.99 5.76
N ASP A 223 -11.06 -9.22 5.68
CA ASP A 223 -10.30 -10.35 5.15
C ASP A 223 -9.90 -10.17 3.67
N PHE A 224 -10.55 -9.26 2.94
CA PHE A 224 -10.35 -9.10 1.50
C PHE A 224 -9.65 -7.80 1.11
N PHE A 225 -9.85 -6.72 1.85
CA PHE A 225 -9.31 -5.39 1.51
C PHE A 225 -9.17 -4.48 2.74
N GLU A 226 -8.41 -3.41 2.54
CA GLU A 226 -8.28 -2.29 3.47
C GLU A 226 -8.71 -1.00 2.76
N VAL A 227 -9.55 -0.20 3.42
CA VAL A 227 -10.08 1.02 2.80
C VAL A 227 -10.21 2.15 3.82
N PRO A 228 -9.85 3.41 3.46
CA PRO A 228 -10.06 4.54 4.33
C PRO A 228 -11.55 4.80 4.62
N LEU A 229 -11.87 5.10 5.86
CA LEU A 229 -13.16 5.68 6.25
C LEU A 229 -13.14 7.19 6.00
N GLN A 230 -14.18 7.67 5.36
CA GLN A 230 -14.37 9.06 4.99
C GLN A 230 -15.76 9.51 5.44
N LYS A 231 -16.01 10.81 5.36
CA LYS A 231 -17.33 11.39 5.63
C LYS A 231 -17.84 12.14 4.40
N ASN A 232 -19.14 11.99 4.11
CA ASN A 232 -19.89 12.82 3.18
C ASN A 232 -21.20 13.31 3.84
N ASP A 233 -22.09 13.91 3.04
CA ASP A 233 -23.38 14.42 3.52
C ASP A 233 -24.33 13.30 4.02
N GLU A 234 -24.09 12.04 3.67
CA GLU A 234 -24.88 10.88 4.06
C GLU A 234 -24.35 10.18 5.31
N GLY A 235 -23.17 10.57 5.81
CA GLY A 235 -22.54 10.00 7.00
C GLY A 235 -21.13 9.45 6.74
N ILE A 236 -20.76 8.40 7.49
CA ILE A 236 -19.48 7.72 7.35
C ILE A 236 -19.58 6.71 6.21
N VAL A 237 -18.61 6.75 5.30
CA VAL A 237 -18.56 5.89 4.13
C VAL A 237 -17.13 5.37 3.92
N THR A 238 -17.01 4.24 3.24
CA THR A 238 -15.72 3.83 2.69
C THR A 238 -15.45 4.57 1.39
N ASP A 239 -14.25 5.08 1.19
CA ASP A 239 -13.84 5.67 -0.09
C ASP A 239 -12.35 5.45 -0.34
N GLY A 240 -12.02 4.70 -1.37
CA GLY A 240 -10.66 4.32 -1.70
C GLY A 240 -10.48 3.87 -3.14
N ARG A 241 -9.24 3.55 -3.49
CA ARG A 241 -8.86 3.13 -4.85
C ARG A 241 -9.44 1.75 -5.21
N ILE A 242 -9.56 0.85 -4.23
CA ILE A 242 -9.86 -0.58 -4.41
C ILE A 242 -11.37 -0.84 -4.42
N VAL A 243 -12.13 -0.15 -3.56
CA VAL A 243 -13.54 -0.47 -3.30
C VAL A 243 -14.45 0.12 -4.36
N GLN A 244 -15.16 -0.72 -5.08
CA GLN A 244 -16.12 -0.35 -6.13
C GLN A 244 -17.48 0.09 -5.57
N GLY A 245 -17.53 0.74 -4.49
CA GLY A 245 -18.76 1.23 -3.89
C GLY A 245 -18.43 2.04 -2.66
N MET A 246 -19.45 2.63 -2.08
CA MET A 246 -19.34 3.26 -0.78
C MET A 246 -20.17 2.45 0.20
N PHE A 247 -19.52 1.70 1.09
CA PHE A 247 -20.22 1.08 2.21
C PHE A 247 -20.56 2.15 3.25
N LYS A 248 -21.80 2.21 3.67
CA LYS A 248 -22.24 3.11 4.71
C LYS A 248 -21.95 2.51 6.08
N ILE A 249 -21.31 3.26 6.94
CA ILE A 249 -20.98 2.87 8.31
C ILE A 249 -21.78 3.74 9.29
N GLU A 250 -22.51 3.11 10.17
CA GLU A 250 -23.25 3.78 11.22
C GLU A 250 -22.90 3.15 12.57
N LYS A 251 -22.68 3.97 13.58
CA LYS A 251 -22.48 3.49 14.95
C LYS A 251 -23.84 3.18 15.59
N SER A 252 -23.96 2.03 16.27
CA SER A 252 -25.15 1.61 17.00
C SER A 252 -24.74 1.17 18.39
N GLU A 253 -24.73 2.08 19.36
CA GLU A 253 -24.18 1.90 20.70
C GLU A 253 -22.69 1.53 20.62
N ASP A 254 -22.30 0.32 21.03
CA ASP A 254 -20.95 -0.21 20.90
C ASP A 254 -20.71 -0.97 19.59
N ASP A 255 -21.78 -1.27 18.84
CA ASP A 255 -21.76 -2.04 17.60
C ASP A 255 -21.69 -1.15 16.36
N LEU A 256 -21.53 -1.76 15.18
CA LEU A 256 -21.58 -1.08 13.89
C LEU A 256 -22.69 -1.63 13.00
N MET A 257 -23.29 -0.74 12.23
CA MET A 257 -24.09 -1.10 11.06
C MET A 257 -23.25 -0.84 9.80
N VAL A 258 -23.05 -1.84 8.98
CA VAL A 258 -22.35 -1.73 7.67
C VAL A 258 -23.34 -2.13 6.59
N ASP A 259 -23.79 -1.17 5.77
CA ASP A 259 -24.83 -1.35 4.76
C ASP A 259 -26.08 -2.08 5.31
N GLY A 260 -26.53 -1.68 6.50
CA GLY A 260 -27.71 -2.24 7.17
C GLY A 260 -27.49 -3.60 7.83
N LYS A 261 -26.30 -4.16 7.79
CA LYS A 261 -25.92 -5.38 8.53
C LYS A 261 -25.29 -5.01 9.86
N LYS A 262 -25.74 -5.64 10.96
CA LYS A 262 -25.22 -5.38 12.30
C LYS A 262 -23.97 -6.22 12.57
N PHE A 263 -22.86 -5.57 12.87
CA PHE A 263 -21.59 -6.15 13.31
C PHE A 263 -21.40 -5.90 14.80
N LEU A 264 -21.32 -6.97 15.57
CA LEU A 264 -21.17 -6.92 17.02
C LEU A 264 -19.73 -6.66 17.42
N LYS A 265 -19.49 -5.70 18.31
CA LYS A 265 -18.17 -5.45 18.88
C LYS A 265 -17.72 -6.65 19.71
N LYS A 266 -16.51 -7.13 19.44
CA LYS A 266 -15.88 -8.25 20.14
C LYS A 266 -14.45 -7.92 20.53
N ASN A 267 -13.93 -8.68 21.49
CA ASN A 267 -12.50 -8.68 21.71
C ASN A 267 -11.82 -9.35 20.51
N ARG A 268 -10.71 -8.76 20.04
CA ARG A 268 -9.90 -9.41 19.00
C ARG A 268 -9.50 -10.80 19.51
N PRO A 269 -9.61 -11.86 18.70
CA PRO A 269 -9.16 -13.18 19.10
C PRO A 269 -7.71 -13.13 19.59
N LYS A 270 -7.41 -13.92 20.62
CA LYS A 270 -6.02 -14.11 21.02
C LYS A 270 -5.30 -14.91 19.95
N GLU A 271 -4.03 -14.64 19.82
CA GLU A 271 -3.13 -15.34 18.92
C GLU A 271 -3.27 -16.87 19.06
N THR A 272 -3.43 -17.55 17.95
CA THR A 272 -3.42 -19.00 17.86
C THR A 272 -2.00 -19.49 17.59
N SER A 273 -1.65 -20.68 18.04
CA SER A 273 -0.32 -21.25 17.81
C SER A 273 -0.09 -21.48 16.32
N PHE A 274 0.96 -20.90 15.76
CA PHE A 274 1.41 -21.10 14.40
C PHE A 274 2.42 -22.26 14.33
N PRO A 275 2.28 -23.23 13.40
CA PRO A 275 3.22 -24.33 13.27
C PRO A 275 4.64 -23.83 12.95
N ASN A 276 5.62 -24.20 13.77
CA ASN A 276 7.02 -23.75 13.57
C ASN A 276 7.57 -24.12 12.20
N ASP A 277 7.17 -25.26 11.65
CA ASP A 277 7.61 -25.74 10.33
C ASP A 277 7.16 -24.82 9.20
N TRP A 278 6.08 -24.04 9.38
CA TRP A 278 5.60 -23.11 8.36
C TRP A 278 6.34 -21.78 8.36
N LYS A 279 7.10 -21.45 9.39
CA LYS A 279 7.88 -20.20 9.46
C LYS A 279 8.81 -20.04 8.26
N GLY A 280 9.40 -21.13 7.78
CA GLY A 280 10.26 -21.12 6.61
C GLY A 280 9.54 -20.83 5.28
N LEU A 281 8.21 -20.86 5.25
CA LEU A 281 7.40 -20.54 4.07
C LEU A 281 7.09 -19.06 3.96
N ILE A 282 7.09 -18.32 5.08
CA ILE A 282 6.81 -16.88 5.12
C ILE A 282 7.86 -16.13 4.31
N GLY A 283 7.42 -15.29 3.37
CA GLY A 283 8.34 -14.48 2.55
C GLY A 283 7.67 -13.86 1.33
N GLU A 284 8.48 -13.23 0.51
CA GLU A 284 8.07 -12.63 -0.76
C GLU A 284 8.55 -13.50 -1.92
N TYR A 285 7.68 -13.71 -2.90
CA TYR A 285 7.96 -14.53 -4.08
C TYR A 285 7.50 -13.81 -5.35
N GLY A 286 8.09 -14.14 -6.50
CA GLY A 286 7.67 -13.62 -7.80
C GLY A 286 8.56 -12.51 -8.34
N TRP A 287 7.94 -11.43 -8.80
CA TRP A 287 8.59 -10.31 -9.45
C TRP A 287 8.41 -9.02 -8.63
N ASP A 288 9.36 -8.10 -8.69
CA ASP A 288 9.32 -6.84 -7.94
C ASP A 288 8.07 -5.99 -8.20
N HIS A 289 7.46 -6.14 -9.37
CA HIS A 289 6.25 -5.41 -9.74
C HIS A 289 4.95 -6.16 -9.42
N ASN A 290 5.04 -7.44 -9.06
CA ASN A 290 3.89 -8.24 -8.62
C ASN A 290 4.38 -9.31 -7.65
N VAL A 291 4.48 -8.95 -6.39
CA VAL A 291 4.98 -9.81 -5.34
C VAL A 291 3.85 -10.61 -4.74
N LEU A 292 4.06 -11.91 -4.65
CA LEU A 292 3.27 -12.82 -3.86
C LEU A 292 3.80 -12.80 -2.43
N PHE A 293 3.07 -12.19 -1.51
CA PHE A 293 3.40 -12.20 -0.08
C PHE A 293 2.78 -13.41 0.60
N VAL A 294 3.64 -14.23 1.19
CA VAL A 294 3.23 -15.29 2.10
C VAL A 294 3.51 -14.81 3.53
N TYR A 295 2.50 -14.75 4.36
CA TYR A 295 2.60 -14.27 5.73
C TYR A 295 1.75 -15.12 6.68
N GLU A 296 2.00 -15.03 7.96
CA GLU A 296 1.15 -15.63 8.97
C GLU A 296 0.16 -14.61 9.49
N ASP A 297 -1.11 -15.01 9.62
CA ASP A 297 -2.11 -14.23 10.33
C ASP A 297 -3.01 -15.15 11.17
N MET A 298 -3.06 -14.87 12.48
CA MET A 298 -3.86 -15.60 13.48
C MET A 298 -3.66 -17.13 13.44
N GLY A 299 -2.42 -17.58 13.21
CA GLY A 299 -2.04 -19.00 13.21
C GLY A 299 -2.17 -19.73 11.87
N ASP A 300 -2.58 -19.03 10.83
CA ASP A 300 -2.72 -19.56 9.47
C ASP A 300 -1.73 -18.93 8.50
N LEU A 301 -1.45 -19.62 7.39
CA LEU A 301 -0.76 -19.01 6.26
C LEU A 301 -1.75 -18.29 5.35
N TRP A 302 -1.38 -17.08 5.00
CA TRP A 302 -2.13 -16.22 4.09
C TRP A 302 -1.26 -15.80 2.92
N LEU A 303 -1.94 -15.47 1.81
CA LEU A 303 -1.36 -14.81 0.66
C LEU A 303 -1.94 -13.42 0.49
N LEU A 304 -1.07 -12.47 0.10
CA LEU A 304 -1.48 -11.20 -0.50
C LEU A 304 -0.96 -11.17 -1.94
N ILE A 305 -1.87 -11.10 -2.90
CA ILE A 305 -1.60 -11.11 -4.33
C ILE A 305 -2.04 -9.79 -4.94
N GLU A 306 -1.24 -9.26 -5.85
CA GLU A 306 -1.54 -8.02 -6.59
C GLU A 306 -1.92 -6.85 -5.68
N TRP A 307 -1.40 -6.86 -4.44
CA TRP A 307 -1.60 -5.83 -3.40
C TRP A 307 -3.01 -5.75 -2.80
N ILE A 308 -3.98 -6.51 -3.31
CA ILE A 308 -5.40 -6.35 -2.97
C ILE A 308 -6.11 -7.66 -2.63
N GLU A 309 -5.67 -8.78 -3.16
CA GLU A 309 -6.34 -10.06 -2.96
C GLU A 309 -5.68 -10.83 -1.82
N LYS A 310 -6.47 -11.15 -0.80
CA LYS A 310 -6.02 -11.88 0.38
C LYS A 310 -6.74 -13.22 0.43
N ASP A 311 -5.96 -14.28 0.47
CA ASP A 311 -6.47 -15.64 0.56
C ASP A 311 -5.83 -16.38 1.75
N ARG A 312 -6.67 -16.97 2.59
CA ARG A 312 -6.25 -17.90 3.63
C ARG A 312 -5.97 -19.27 3.03
N LEU A 313 -4.76 -19.78 3.17
CA LEU A 313 -4.37 -21.07 2.64
C LEU A 313 -4.86 -22.22 3.53
N SER A 314 -5.37 -23.29 2.90
CA SER A 314 -5.71 -24.54 3.57
C SER A 314 -4.57 -25.53 3.40
N HIS A 315 -4.01 -26.03 4.51
CA HIS A 315 -2.96 -27.04 4.47
C HIS A 315 -3.51 -28.41 3.98
N ILE A 316 -2.82 -29.01 3.01
CA ILE A 316 -3.16 -30.34 2.49
C ILE A 316 -2.23 -31.40 3.09
N LYS A 317 -0.93 -31.26 2.84
CA LYS A 317 0.12 -32.15 3.37
C LYS A 317 1.51 -31.56 3.12
N GLY A 318 2.47 -31.74 4.03
CA GLY A 318 3.84 -31.25 3.85
C GLY A 318 3.85 -29.77 3.51
N ASP A 319 4.43 -29.41 2.38
CA ASP A 319 4.51 -28.03 1.89
C ASP A 319 3.47 -27.72 0.78
N LEU A 320 2.40 -28.52 0.70
CA LEU A 320 1.30 -28.35 -0.25
C LEU A 320 0.09 -27.72 0.43
N PHE A 321 -0.40 -26.61 -0.13
CA PHE A 321 -1.55 -25.84 0.33
C PHE A 321 -2.55 -25.63 -0.80
N ALA A 322 -3.80 -25.29 -0.47
CA ALA A 322 -4.84 -24.91 -1.42
C ALA A 322 -5.35 -23.49 -1.18
N PHE A 323 -5.69 -22.81 -2.25
CA PHE A 323 -6.55 -21.63 -2.19
C PHE A 323 -7.97 -22.00 -1.76
N PRO A 324 -8.74 -21.06 -1.17
CA PRO A 324 -10.14 -21.29 -0.84
C PRO A 324 -10.96 -21.64 -2.10
N GLU A 325 -11.94 -22.54 -1.96
CA GLU A 325 -12.86 -22.90 -3.05
C GLU A 325 -13.77 -21.74 -3.48
N ASN A 326 -13.91 -20.70 -2.67
CA ASN A 326 -14.66 -19.50 -2.98
C ASN A 326 -13.78 -18.31 -3.38
N SER A 327 -12.46 -18.52 -3.54
CA SER A 327 -11.57 -17.50 -4.11
C SER A 327 -11.96 -17.20 -5.56
N GLY A 328 -12.17 -15.93 -5.88
CA GLY A 328 -12.67 -15.51 -7.19
C GLY A 328 -11.74 -15.89 -8.34
N MET A 329 -10.46 -15.58 -8.22
CA MET A 329 -9.47 -15.76 -9.30
C MET A 329 -8.73 -17.09 -9.21
N TYR A 330 -8.49 -17.60 -7.99
CA TYR A 330 -7.65 -18.76 -7.74
C TYR A 330 -8.42 -19.96 -7.15
N HIS A 331 -9.71 -20.06 -7.46
CA HIS A 331 -10.63 -21.09 -6.98
C HIS A 331 -10.03 -22.51 -7.03
N GLY A 332 -9.78 -23.10 -5.86
CA GLY A 332 -9.31 -24.47 -5.73
C GLY A 332 -7.89 -24.76 -6.27
N GLU A 333 -7.17 -23.74 -6.70
CA GLU A 333 -5.76 -23.86 -7.09
C GLU A 333 -4.91 -24.33 -5.91
N LYS A 334 -3.77 -24.97 -6.21
CA LYS A 334 -2.87 -25.49 -5.19
C LYS A 334 -1.49 -24.86 -5.32
N LEU A 335 -0.86 -24.62 -4.18
CA LEU A 335 0.49 -24.09 -4.06
C LEU A 335 1.41 -25.13 -3.43
N GLU A 336 2.54 -25.37 -4.04
CA GLU A 336 3.60 -26.23 -3.52
C GLU A 336 4.86 -25.42 -3.28
N PHE A 337 5.35 -25.43 -2.03
CA PHE A 337 6.61 -24.76 -1.66
C PHE A 337 7.76 -25.76 -1.76
N LYS A 338 8.90 -25.27 -2.26
CA LYS A 338 10.14 -26.02 -2.29
C LYS A 338 11.17 -25.37 -1.38
N ARG A 339 11.69 -26.13 -0.42
CA ARG A 339 12.65 -25.65 0.58
C ARG A 339 14.09 -25.86 0.14
N GLY A 340 14.96 -24.98 0.60
CA GLY A 340 16.41 -25.18 0.65
C GLY A 340 16.84 -26.08 1.82
N ASN A 341 18.15 -26.30 1.92
CA ASN A 341 18.73 -27.13 2.98
C ASN A 341 18.58 -26.54 4.40
N ASP A 342 18.31 -25.24 4.49
CA ASP A 342 18.07 -24.48 5.72
C ASP A 342 16.61 -24.51 6.19
N GLY A 343 15.74 -25.23 5.46
CA GLY A 343 14.31 -25.31 5.75
C GLY A 343 13.50 -24.10 5.27
N ILE A 344 14.16 -23.11 4.65
CA ILE A 344 13.50 -21.92 4.09
C ILE A 344 13.05 -22.22 2.64
N ALA A 345 11.82 -21.85 2.30
CA ALA A 345 11.32 -22.02 0.94
C ALA A 345 12.06 -21.09 -0.04
N THR A 346 12.55 -21.66 -1.13
CA THR A 346 13.28 -20.94 -2.20
C THR A 346 12.38 -20.58 -3.36
N GLU A 347 11.27 -21.28 -3.52
CA GLU A 347 10.26 -21.05 -4.56
C GLU A 347 8.90 -21.58 -4.13
N VAL A 348 7.86 -21.06 -4.75
CA VAL A 348 6.49 -21.59 -4.66
C VAL A 348 5.93 -21.73 -6.06
N SER A 349 5.21 -22.81 -6.33
CA SER A 349 4.58 -23.08 -7.62
C SER A 349 3.07 -23.25 -7.46
N VAL A 350 2.32 -22.67 -8.40
CA VAL A 350 0.94 -23.08 -8.63
C VAL A 350 1.00 -24.42 -9.37
N LEU A 351 0.29 -25.45 -8.88
CA LEU A 351 0.32 -26.78 -9.50
C LEU A 351 -0.11 -26.69 -10.98
N ASN A 352 0.78 -27.18 -11.88
CA ASN A 352 0.64 -27.06 -13.34
C ASN A 352 0.70 -25.61 -13.89
N GLY A 353 1.16 -24.66 -13.10
CA GLY A 353 1.24 -23.25 -13.42
C GLY A 353 2.65 -22.64 -13.24
N PRO A 354 2.73 -21.32 -13.06
CA PRO A 354 4.00 -20.63 -12.91
C PRO A 354 4.72 -20.98 -11.61
N VAL A 355 6.05 -20.85 -11.65
CA VAL A 355 6.93 -20.96 -10.48
C VAL A 355 7.42 -19.57 -10.11
N PHE A 356 7.20 -19.20 -8.84
CA PHE A 356 7.62 -17.93 -8.27
C PHE A 356 8.82 -18.14 -7.35
N LYS A 357 9.95 -17.56 -7.70
CA LYS A 357 11.15 -17.63 -6.87
C LYS A 357 11.05 -16.70 -5.70
N ARG A 358 11.60 -17.10 -4.55
CA ARG A 358 11.72 -16.23 -3.38
C ARG A 358 12.59 -15.04 -3.74
N LEU A 359 12.11 -13.85 -3.42
CA LEU A 359 12.89 -12.63 -3.55
C LEU A 359 13.92 -12.58 -2.42
N ASN A 360 15.16 -12.26 -2.78
CA ASN A 360 16.22 -12.09 -1.80
C ASN A 360 16.01 -10.79 -1.03
N LEU A 361 15.29 -10.88 0.09
CA LEU A 361 15.31 -9.86 1.11
C LEU A 361 16.55 -10.06 1.98
N TRP A 362 17.05 -8.99 2.57
CA TRP A 362 18.13 -9.06 3.55
C TRP A 362 17.78 -10.08 4.65
N GLY A 363 18.76 -10.83 5.15
CA GLY A 363 18.72 -11.90 6.14
C GLY A 363 17.65 -11.83 7.26
N SER A 364 17.96 -12.27 8.46
CA SER A 364 17.02 -12.18 9.59
C SER A 364 16.92 -10.73 10.11
N ALA A 365 15.80 -10.38 10.74
CA ALA A 365 15.62 -9.07 11.38
C ALA A 365 16.63 -8.79 12.53
N SER A 366 17.29 -9.82 13.03
CA SER A 366 18.35 -9.69 14.04
C SER A 366 19.72 -9.33 13.45
N GLU A 367 19.92 -9.47 12.13
CA GLU A 367 21.17 -9.12 11.47
C GLU A 367 21.25 -7.62 11.21
N THR A 368 22.46 -7.06 11.34
CA THR A 368 22.69 -5.65 10.99
C THR A 368 22.84 -5.51 9.47
N PHE A 369 21.94 -4.75 8.86
CA PHE A 369 22.03 -4.41 7.44
C PHE A 369 23.32 -3.62 7.14
N LYS A 370 23.93 -3.86 5.98
CA LYS A 370 25.18 -3.21 5.58
C LYS A 370 25.11 -2.75 4.13
N ILE A 371 25.64 -1.56 3.89
CA ILE A 371 25.88 -1.05 2.53
C ILE A 371 27.36 -1.12 2.18
N ASN A 372 27.63 -1.18 0.86
CA ASN A 372 28.97 -1.00 0.33
C ASN A 372 29.14 0.46 -0.08
N SER A 373 29.80 1.26 0.77
CA SER A 373 30.15 2.64 0.42
C SER A 373 31.22 2.68 -0.67
N THR A 374 31.08 3.58 -1.63
CA THR A 374 32.08 3.83 -2.68
C THR A 374 33.26 4.69 -2.19
N LYS A 375 33.13 5.33 -1.03
CA LYS A 375 34.13 6.21 -0.42
C LYS A 375 34.56 5.69 0.93
N SER A 376 35.80 5.97 1.30
CA SER A 376 36.28 5.66 2.64
C SER A 376 35.61 6.52 3.72
N ILE A 377 35.47 5.98 4.93
CA ILE A 377 34.86 6.71 6.06
C ILE A 377 35.64 7.99 6.41
N ASP A 378 36.96 7.97 6.27
CA ASP A 378 37.81 9.13 6.57
C ASP A 378 37.64 10.24 5.54
N GLU A 379 37.47 9.88 4.26
CA GLU A 379 37.15 10.83 3.20
C GLU A 379 35.76 11.48 3.43
N LEU A 380 34.74 10.65 3.70
CA LEU A 380 33.39 11.12 4.01
C LEU A 380 33.39 12.07 5.20
N ARG A 381 34.08 11.69 6.29
CA ARG A 381 34.19 12.49 7.50
C ARG A 381 34.90 13.82 7.24
N LYS A 382 36.01 13.81 6.51
CA LYS A 382 36.75 15.02 6.12
C LYS A 382 35.87 15.99 5.33
N VAL A 383 35.14 15.49 4.34
CA VAL A 383 34.21 16.32 3.54
C VAL A 383 33.09 16.89 4.40
N ALA A 384 32.43 16.05 5.20
CA ALA A 384 31.30 16.46 6.01
C ALA A 384 31.66 17.48 7.10
N LEU A 385 32.83 17.33 7.73
CA LEU A 385 33.33 18.28 8.76
C LEU A 385 33.75 19.64 8.18
N ASN A 386 34.09 19.71 6.91
CA ASN A 386 34.40 20.95 6.17
C ASN A 386 33.19 21.57 5.46
N SER A 387 32.02 20.94 5.59
CA SER A 387 30.76 21.45 5.04
C SER A 387 29.92 22.12 6.14
N ASN A 388 29.01 23.00 5.74
CA ASN A 388 28.09 23.67 6.64
C ASN A 388 26.65 23.14 6.44
N PRO A 389 25.84 23.11 7.51
CA PRO A 389 24.39 22.89 7.39
C PRO A 389 23.74 23.94 6.47
N PRO A 390 22.59 23.62 5.90
CA PRO A 390 21.83 24.59 5.12
C PRO A 390 21.45 25.81 5.98
N ASN A 391 21.41 26.98 5.35
CA ASN A 391 21.01 28.21 6.03
C ASN A 391 19.48 28.27 6.12
N GLU A 392 18.95 28.42 7.31
CA GLU A 392 17.52 28.47 7.59
C GLU A 392 17.09 29.90 7.98
N ASN A 393 16.15 30.49 7.25
CA ASN A 393 15.69 31.87 7.42
C ASN A 393 14.36 31.94 8.19
N GLN A 394 14.32 31.43 9.42
CA GLN A 394 13.14 31.52 10.30
C GLN A 394 13.52 31.66 11.77
N ASN A 395 12.58 32.11 12.59
CA ASN A 395 12.77 32.17 14.04
C ASN A 395 12.53 30.79 14.66
N PHE A 396 13.56 30.24 15.25
CA PHE A 396 13.51 28.96 15.95
C PHE A 396 13.39 29.12 17.46
N LYS A 397 12.83 28.11 18.12
CA LYS A 397 12.94 27.97 19.56
C LYS A 397 14.39 27.76 19.96
N LYS A 398 14.72 28.23 21.16
CA LYS A 398 16.04 27.95 21.77
C LYS A 398 16.19 26.42 21.95
N THR A 399 17.33 25.90 21.54
CA THR A 399 17.69 24.51 21.74
C THR A 399 17.86 24.18 23.22
N ASP A 400 17.16 23.14 23.70
CA ASP A 400 17.25 22.56 25.03
C ASP A 400 17.38 21.04 24.93
N LEU A 401 18.55 20.56 24.47
CA LEU A 401 18.85 19.14 24.34
C LEU A 401 19.18 18.55 25.73
N VAL A 402 18.41 17.55 26.12
CA VAL A 402 18.56 16.80 27.37
C VAL A 402 18.87 15.34 27.08
N GLU A 403 19.68 14.70 27.93
CA GLU A 403 19.92 13.28 27.81
C GLU A 403 18.74 12.48 28.39
N LEU A 404 18.26 11.48 27.66
CA LEU A 404 17.07 10.73 28.05
C LEU A 404 17.22 10.02 29.39
N LYS A 405 18.39 9.45 29.71
CA LYS A 405 18.66 8.78 31.00
C LYS A 405 18.65 9.71 32.19
N GLU A 406 18.79 11.01 31.99
CA GLU A 406 18.68 11.97 33.11
C GLU A 406 17.20 12.22 33.48
N ILE A 407 16.26 11.93 32.57
CA ILE A 407 14.83 12.04 32.82
C ILE A 407 14.27 10.70 33.30
N ASP A 408 14.69 9.59 32.65
CA ASP A 408 14.28 8.23 33.04
C ASP A 408 15.42 7.24 32.78
N GLU A 409 16.05 6.74 33.85
CA GLU A 409 17.18 5.83 33.79
C GLU A 409 16.82 4.41 33.32
N THR A 410 15.53 4.06 33.28
CA THR A 410 15.03 2.74 32.85
C THR A 410 15.03 2.56 31.34
N ILE A 411 15.16 3.67 30.58
CA ILE A 411 15.28 3.63 29.11
C ILE A 411 16.64 2.99 28.75
N LYS A 412 16.60 1.94 27.92
CA LYS A 412 17.81 1.25 27.47
C LYS A 412 18.38 1.88 26.20
N TYR A 413 19.71 1.75 26.05
CA TYR A 413 20.45 2.24 24.89
C TYR A 413 21.15 1.09 24.17
N ASP A 414 21.04 1.07 22.87
CA ASP A 414 21.88 0.36 21.89
C ASP A 414 22.22 1.37 20.79
N ILE A 415 22.99 2.40 21.15
CA ILE A 415 23.29 3.53 20.24
C ILE A 415 24.19 3.02 19.11
N ARG A 416 23.57 2.66 17.99
CA ARG A 416 24.20 1.97 16.86
C ARG A 416 25.37 2.74 16.28
N TYR A 417 25.26 4.05 16.18
CA TYR A 417 26.29 4.89 15.59
C TYR A 417 27.45 5.23 16.55
N ALA A 418 27.35 4.84 17.83
CA ALA A 418 28.47 4.85 18.76
C ALA A 418 29.34 3.58 18.72
N SER A 419 28.95 2.61 17.89
CA SER A 419 29.65 1.34 17.65
C SER A 419 29.83 1.08 16.15
N THR A 420 30.40 -0.06 15.80
CA THR A 420 30.49 -0.55 14.41
C THR A 420 29.27 -1.38 13.99
N ASN A 421 28.30 -1.58 14.90
CA ASN A 421 27.09 -2.35 14.66
C ASN A 421 26.01 -1.49 13.99
N ASN A 422 26.28 -0.98 12.79
CA ASN A 422 25.38 -0.16 11.98
C ASN A 422 25.59 -0.42 10.48
N PHE A 423 24.75 0.16 9.65
CA PHE A 423 24.73 -0.10 8.21
C PHE A 423 26.03 0.27 7.46
N MET A 424 26.88 1.13 8.04
CA MET A 424 28.18 1.51 7.48
C MET A 424 29.37 0.79 8.14
N SER A 425 29.14 -0.06 9.14
CA SER A 425 30.16 -0.78 9.91
C SER A 425 31.25 0.13 10.51
N ASN A 426 30.90 1.37 10.89
CA ASN A 426 31.84 2.37 11.39
C ASN A 426 31.28 3.15 12.57
N LYS A 427 32.18 3.68 13.41
CA LYS A 427 31.82 4.52 14.54
C LYS A 427 31.71 5.99 14.11
N PHE A 428 30.58 6.63 14.44
CA PHE A 428 30.26 8.03 14.10
C PHE A 428 30.21 8.92 15.35
N TYR A 429 29.72 8.40 16.47
CA TYR A 429 29.59 9.12 17.73
C TYR A 429 30.73 8.80 18.70
N SER A 430 31.19 9.79 19.44
CA SER A 430 32.23 9.61 20.46
C SER A 430 31.70 8.91 21.71
N GLN A 431 30.41 8.98 21.98
CA GLN A 431 29.76 8.42 23.17
C GLN A 431 28.38 7.80 22.82
N ALA A 432 27.96 6.85 23.65
CA ALA A 432 26.68 6.16 23.50
C ALA A 432 25.59 6.87 24.33
N SER A 433 25.25 8.10 23.94
CA SER A 433 24.25 8.95 24.60
C SER A 433 23.13 9.31 23.64
N ALA A 434 21.91 9.48 24.16
CA ALA A 434 20.71 9.88 23.38
C ALA A 434 20.19 11.21 23.92
N TYR A 435 20.28 12.25 23.10
CA TYR A 435 19.77 13.59 23.40
C TYR A 435 18.55 13.92 22.59
N MET A 436 17.57 14.56 23.21
CA MET A 436 16.38 15.11 22.52
C MET A 436 16.05 16.51 23.05
N GLN A 437 15.29 17.29 22.28
CA GLN A 437 14.67 18.51 22.82
C GLN A 437 13.77 18.12 24.00
N ARG A 438 13.83 18.88 25.10
CA ARG A 438 13.14 18.55 26.37
C ARG A 438 11.66 18.15 26.16
N PRO A 439 10.81 18.87 25.39
CA PRO A 439 9.42 18.46 25.22
C PRO A 439 9.27 17.10 24.51
N ALA A 440 10.17 16.78 23.57
CA ALA A 440 10.19 15.49 22.89
C ALA A 440 10.69 14.37 23.83
N ALA A 441 11.69 14.65 24.64
CA ALA A 441 12.20 13.71 25.66
C ALA A 441 11.12 13.36 26.71
N GLU A 442 10.40 14.36 27.22
CA GLU A 442 9.31 14.16 28.18
C GLU A 442 8.14 13.37 27.58
N ALA A 443 7.81 13.60 26.32
CA ALA A 443 6.81 12.82 25.59
C ALA A 443 7.27 11.35 25.40
N LEU A 444 8.53 11.12 25.06
CA LEU A 444 9.11 9.78 24.93
C LEU A 444 9.04 8.99 26.25
N VAL A 445 9.35 9.65 27.38
CA VAL A 445 9.25 9.03 28.71
C VAL A 445 7.81 8.61 29.01
N LYS A 446 6.81 9.40 28.65
CA LYS A 446 5.39 9.01 28.81
C LYS A 446 5.03 7.79 27.96
N ALA A 447 5.50 7.72 26.70
CA ALA A 447 5.33 6.54 25.87
C ALA A 447 6.01 5.30 26.49
N HIS A 448 7.22 5.47 27.02
CA HIS A 448 7.95 4.42 27.74
C HIS A 448 7.15 3.89 28.95
N GLN A 449 6.63 4.77 29.78
CA GLN A 449 5.83 4.40 30.96
C GLN A 449 4.54 3.65 30.59
N LYS A 450 3.87 4.05 29.50
CA LYS A 450 2.72 3.30 28.98
C LYS A 450 3.10 1.88 28.58
N LEU A 451 4.21 1.72 27.86
CA LEU A 451 4.71 0.41 27.47
C LEU A 451 5.14 -0.44 28.66
N ASN A 452 5.71 0.18 29.68
CA ASN A 452 6.09 -0.52 30.91
C ASN A 452 4.88 -1.17 31.60
N SER A 453 3.73 -0.53 31.60
CA SER A 453 2.49 -1.11 32.16
C SER A 453 2.01 -2.34 31.38
N LEU A 454 2.48 -2.53 30.13
CA LEU A 454 2.18 -3.66 29.27
C LEU A 454 3.31 -4.72 29.25
N GLY A 455 4.39 -4.51 30.01
CA GLY A 455 5.50 -5.44 30.10
C GLY A 455 6.65 -5.17 29.12
N TYR A 456 6.65 -4.04 28.44
CA TYR A 456 7.67 -3.68 27.44
C TYR A 456 8.39 -2.38 27.83
N GLY A 457 9.64 -2.25 27.39
CA GLY A 457 10.43 -1.03 27.52
C GLY A 457 10.99 -0.57 26.18
N LEU A 458 11.42 0.69 26.09
CA LEU A 458 12.06 1.27 24.91
C LEU A 458 13.57 1.05 24.91
N LEU A 459 14.10 0.63 23.77
CA LEU A 459 15.52 0.53 23.47
C LEU A 459 15.88 1.53 22.36
N ILE A 460 16.69 2.53 22.67
CA ILE A 460 17.04 3.63 21.76
C ILE A 460 18.24 3.25 20.91
N HIS A 461 18.11 3.40 19.60
CA HIS A 461 19.18 3.18 18.60
C HIS A 461 19.85 4.48 18.16
N ASP A 462 19.06 5.57 17.97
CA ASP A 462 19.54 6.91 17.67
C ASP A 462 18.57 7.98 18.18
N ALA A 463 19.05 9.20 18.43
CA ALA A 463 18.23 10.34 18.79
C ALA A 463 18.77 11.61 18.11
N TYR A 464 19.32 12.59 18.87
CA TYR A 464 20.01 13.71 18.25
C TYR A 464 21.20 13.22 17.42
N ARG A 465 21.27 13.63 16.16
CA ARG A 465 22.34 13.33 15.21
C ARG A 465 22.94 14.65 14.71
N PRO A 466 24.23 14.93 14.91
CA PRO A 466 24.85 16.10 14.31
C PRO A 466 24.74 16.08 12.79
N TRP A 467 24.49 17.22 12.17
CA TRP A 467 24.26 17.33 10.72
C TRP A 467 25.39 16.72 9.87
N TYR A 468 26.66 16.85 10.28
CA TYR A 468 27.77 16.27 9.54
C TYR A 468 27.65 14.74 9.37
N VAL A 469 27.04 14.05 10.34
CA VAL A 469 26.79 12.60 10.25
C VAL A 469 25.71 12.29 9.21
N THR A 470 24.62 13.07 9.17
CA THR A 470 23.59 12.97 8.13
C THR A 470 24.20 13.13 6.73
N LYS A 471 25.12 14.10 6.56
CA LYS A 471 25.84 14.27 5.31
C LYS A 471 26.71 13.06 4.95
N MET A 472 27.40 12.47 5.93
CA MET A 472 28.19 11.25 5.70
C MET A 472 27.31 10.09 5.23
N PHE A 473 26.14 9.91 5.84
CA PHE A 473 25.19 8.86 5.46
C PHE A 473 24.69 9.03 4.03
N TRP A 474 24.28 10.25 3.68
CA TRP A 474 23.84 10.58 2.32
C TRP A 474 24.90 10.33 1.26
N ASP A 475 26.13 10.82 1.50
CA ASP A 475 27.23 10.71 0.56
C ASP A 475 27.74 9.27 0.38
N ALA A 476 27.49 8.38 1.37
CA ALA A 476 27.86 6.97 1.35
C ALA A 476 26.81 6.07 0.71
N THR A 477 25.53 6.48 0.75
CA THR A 477 24.41 5.63 0.38
C THR A 477 24.22 5.61 -1.15
N PRO A 478 24.07 4.42 -1.78
CA PRO A 478 23.75 4.29 -3.19
C PRO A 478 22.43 4.99 -3.56
N ASP A 479 22.31 5.46 -4.80
CA ASP A 479 21.18 6.26 -5.25
C ASP A 479 19.82 5.56 -5.12
N ASP A 480 19.76 4.25 -5.35
CA ASP A 480 18.57 3.42 -5.22
C ASP A 480 18.08 3.24 -3.76
N LYS A 481 18.92 3.61 -2.78
CA LYS A 481 18.64 3.50 -1.34
C LYS A 481 18.53 4.86 -0.65
N LYS A 482 18.66 5.95 -1.38
CA LYS A 482 18.61 7.31 -0.77
C LYS A 482 17.27 7.69 -0.15
N ILE A 483 16.20 6.99 -0.45
CA ILE A 483 14.91 7.16 0.23
C ILE A 483 14.97 6.84 1.74
N PHE A 484 15.96 6.05 2.17
CA PHE A 484 16.17 5.66 3.58
C PHE A 484 17.18 6.55 4.33
N VAL A 485 17.67 7.61 3.72
CA VAL A 485 18.59 8.55 4.36
C VAL A 485 18.18 10.00 4.06
N ALA A 486 18.28 10.85 5.07
CA ALA A 486 17.88 12.24 4.94
C ALA A 486 18.82 13.03 4.01
N ASN A 487 18.25 13.83 3.10
CA ASN A 487 19.00 14.76 2.26
C ASN A 487 19.63 15.86 3.17
N PRO A 488 20.97 16.02 3.20
CA PRO A 488 21.62 17.01 4.03
C PRO A 488 21.27 18.45 3.65
N GLU A 489 20.81 18.72 2.42
CA GLU A 489 20.36 20.05 1.99
C GLU A 489 19.05 20.46 2.68
N GLU A 490 18.22 19.50 3.08
CA GLU A 490 16.96 19.69 3.82
C GLU A 490 17.15 19.48 5.33
N GLY A 491 18.20 18.75 5.69
CA GLY A 491 18.48 18.27 7.05
C GLY A 491 17.55 17.14 7.49
N SER A 492 17.91 16.53 8.61
CA SER A 492 17.12 15.48 9.27
C SER A 492 16.42 16.04 10.51
N ARG A 493 15.28 15.41 10.90
CA ARG A 493 14.61 15.71 12.17
C ARG A 493 15.49 15.31 13.36
N HIS A 494 16.38 14.31 13.19
CA HIS A 494 17.43 14.00 14.16
C HIS A 494 18.39 15.18 14.38
N ASN A 495 18.73 15.96 13.35
CA ASN A 495 19.56 17.13 13.49
C ASN A 495 18.91 18.21 14.37
N ARG A 496 17.59 18.18 14.51
CA ARG A 496 16.81 19.11 15.33
C ARG A 496 16.58 18.62 16.76
N GLY A 497 17.03 17.38 17.07
CA GLY A 497 16.77 16.72 18.34
C GLY A 497 15.30 16.34 18.56
N CYS A 498 14.55 16.18 17.50
CA CYS A 498 13.10 15.91 17.51
C CYS A 498 12.72 14.59 16.82
N ALA A 499 13.68 13.74 16.49
CA ALA A 499 13.45 12.38 16.03
C ALA A 499 14.18 11.38 16.90
N VAL A 500 13.66 10.16 16.94
CA VAL A 500 14.23 9.04 17.67
C VAL A 500 14.02 7.75 16.89
N ASP A 501 15.08 6.93 16.83
CA ASP A 501 15.06 5.57 16.32
C ASP A 501 15.09 4.60 17.50
N LEU A 502 14.13 3.67 17.54
CA LEU A 502 13.96 2.83 18.70
C LEU A 502 13.22 1.52 18.39
N THR A 503 13.31 0.59 19.34
CA THR A 503 12.54 -0.66 19.32
C THR A 503 12.06 -1.01 20.74
N LEU A 504 11.39 -2.16 20.87
CA LEU A 504 10.93 -2.70 22.14
C LEU A 504 11.90 -3.74 22.71
N TYR A 505 11.93 -3.83 24.04
CA TYR A 505 12.45 -5.00 24.74
C TYR A 505 11.43 -5.48 25.79
N GLU A 506 11.42 -6.77 26.07
CA GLU A 506 10.57 -7.35 27.11
C GLU A 506 11.18 -7.06 28.51
N LEU A 507 10.42 -6.47 29.42
CA LEU A 507 10.90 -6.11 30.77
C LEU A 507 11.33 -7.34 31.58
N LYS A 508 10.58 -8.44 31.48
CA LYS A 508 10.81 -9.66 32.25
C LYS A 508 12.14 -10.33 31.92
N THR A 509 12.49 -10.41 30.64
CA THR A 509 13.66 -11.15 30.15
C THR A 509 14.82 -10.23 29.76
N GLY A 510 14.54 -8.95 29.50
CA GLY A 510 15.47 -7.98 28.94
C GLY A 510 15.80 -8.21 27.48
N LYS A 511 15.16 -9.17 26.79
CA LYS A 511 15.39 -9.50 25.37
C LYS A 511 14.78 -8.44 24.49
N VAL A 512 15.48 -8.09 23.41
CA VAL A 512 14.96 -7.22 22.35
C VAL A 512 13.88 -7.98 21.61
N ILE A 513 12.78 -7.31 21.30
CA ILE A 513 11.68 -7.85 20.54
C ILE A 513 12.08 -7.93 19.07
N GLU A 514 11.85 -9.08 18.47
CA GLU A 514 12.06 -9.28 17.04
C GLU A 514 10.90 -8.65 16.26
N MET A 515 11.21 -7.64 15.47
CA MET A 515 10.27 -6.96 14.58
C MET A 515 10.26 -7.61 13.20
N VAL A 516 9.38 -7.14 12.32
CA VAL A 516 9.24 -7.68 10.96
C VAL A 516 10.50 -7.47 10.12
N GLY A 517 11.22 -6.36 10.34
CA GLY A 517 12.50 -6.02 9.71
C GLY A 517 13.49 -5.50 10.74
N GLY A 518 14.78 -5.53 10.39
CA GLY A 518 15.86 -5.03 11.25
C GLY A 518 15.98 -3.51 11.23
N TYR A 519 16.65 -2.97 12.25
CA TYR A 519 17.00 -1.54 12.29
C TYR A 519 17.96 -1.19 11.14
N ASP A 520 17.78 -0.01 10.54
CA ASP A 520 18.52 0.46 9.35
C ASP A 520 18.43 -0.47 8.13
N GLU A 521 17.49 -1.37 8.10
CA GLU A 521 17.30 -2.25 6.96
C GLU A 521 16.70 -1.50 5.78
N MET A 522 17.50 -1.21 4.75
CA MET A 522 17.08 -0.47 3.57
C MET A 522 16.33 -1.37 2.57
N THR A 523 15.24 -1.98 3.02
CA THR A 523 14.36 -2.86 2.23
C THR A 523 12.88 -2.53 2.49
N LYS A 524 11.98 -3.24 1.80
CA LYS A 524 10.53 -3.10 2.00
C LYS A 524 10.08 -3.44 3.43
N ARG A 525 10.82 -4.29 4.16
CA ARG A 525 10.50 -4.65 5.56
C ARG A 525 10.63 -3.48 6.54
N SER A 526 11.30 -2.40 6.14
CA SER A 526 11.40 -1.17 6.93
C SER A 526 10.11 -0.37 6.99
N PHE A 527 9.22 -0.53 6.02
CA PHE A 527 7.99 0.26 5.97
C PHE A 527 7.06 -0.05 7.15
N PRO A 528 6.49 0.97 7.81
CA PRO A 528 5.60 0.79 8.97
C PRO A 528 4.38 -0.08 8.71
N ASN A 529 3.94 -0.15 7.47
CA ASN A 529 2.77 -0.93 7.06
C ASN A 529 3.15 -2.20 6.28
N TYR A 530 4.41 -2.64 6.32
CA TYR A 530 4.82 -3.87 5.66
C TYR A 530 3.98 -5.07 6.14
N TYR A 531 3.44 -5.82 5.19
CA TYR A 531 2.42 -6.84 5.43
C TYR A 531 2.97 -8.20 5.85
N GLY A 532 4.25 -8.46 5.59
CA GLY A 532 4.90 -9.74 5.87
C GLY A 532 5.15 -9.99 7.36
N GLY A 533 5.81 -11.12 7.64
CA GLY A 533 6.14 -11.55 8.99
C GLY A 533 5.00 -12.30 9.68
N THR A 534 5.05 -12.31 11.02
CA THR A 534 4.04 -12.96 11.87
C THR A 534 3.09 -11.95 12.50
N THR A 535 1.94 -12.42 12.96
CA THR A 535 0.96 -11.63 13.74
C THR A 535 1.63 -10.97 14.94
N GLU A 536 2.46 -11.71 15.66
CA GLU A 536 3.20 -11.20 16.83
C GLU A 536 4.14 -10.05 16.47
N GLN A 537 4.92 -10.20 15.38
CA GLN A 537 5.83 -9.15 14.92
C GLN A 537 5.07 -7.89 14.49
N ARG A 538 3.98 -8.04 13.75
CA ARG A 538 3.13 -6.92 13.33
C ARG A 538 2.43 -6.26 14.52
N TRP A 539 1.99 -7.06 15.50
CA TRP A 539 1.40 -6.56 16.74
C TRP A 539 2.38 -5.74 17.57
N HIS A 540 3.62 -6.21 17.76
CA HIS A 540 4.64 -5.45 18.47
C HIS A 540 4.98 -4.12 17.77
N ARG A 541 5.08 -4.13 16.45
CA ARG A 541 5.29 -2.91 15.66
C ARG A 541 4.12 -1.93 15.83
N LYS A 542 2.88 -2.43 15.82
CA LYS A 542 1.68 -1.63 16.08
C LYS A 542 1.66 -1.06 17.49
N LEU A 543 1.96 -1.88 18.50
CA LEU A 543 2.04 -1.48 19.91
C LEU A 543 3.02 -0.32 20.10
N LEU A 544 4.22 -0.44 19.54
CA LEU A 544 5.23 0.62 19.57
C LEU A 544 4.68 1.91 18.94
N ARG A 545 4.11 1.79 17.75
CA ARG A 545 3.55 2.93 17.02
C ARG A 545 2.45 3.63 17.81
N GLU A 546 1.48 2.91 18.33
CA GLU A 546 0.36 3.47 19.10
C GLU A 546 0.84 4.18 20.36
N ALA A 547 1.81 3.61 21.08
CA ALA A 547 2.38 4.25 22.26
C ALA A 547 3.07 5.57 21.92
N MET A 548 3.86 5.61 20.85
CA MET A 548 4.56 6.81 20.39
C MET A 548 3.59 7.88 19.85
N GLU A 549 2.66 7.48 18.99
CA GLU A 549 1.70 8.41 18.37
C GLU A 549 0.76 9.02 19.43
N SER A 550 0.40 8.30 20.48
CA SER A 550 -0.40 8.83 21.59
C SER A 550 0.27 9.97 22.36
N GLU A 551 1.60 10.10 22.29
CA GLU A 551 2.39 11.16 22.93
C GLU A 551 2.87 12.24 21.96
N GLY A 552 2.31 12.26 20.73
CA GLY A 552 2.54 13.32 19.74
C GLY A 552 3.76 13.09 18.85
N PHE A 553 4.23 11.88 18.77
CA PHE A 553 5.14 11.44 17.70
C PHE A 553 4.36 11.01 16.47
N VAL A 554 5.03 10.91 15.33
CA VAL A 554 4.50 10.38 14.08
C VAL A 554 5.55 9.45 13.50
N VAL A 555 5.15 8.22 13.15
CA VAL A 555 6.07 7.28 12.49
C VAL A 555 6.46 7.80 11.11
N TYR A 556 7.73 7.66 10.74
CA TYR A 556 8.20 8.03 9.41
C TYR A 556 7.71 6.99 8.37
N GLU A 557 7.27 7.44 7.22
CA GLU A 557 6.58 6.59 6.22
C GLU A 557 7.44 5.46 5.63
N PHE A 558 8.77 5.54 5.74
CA PHE A 558 9.71 4.53 5.21
C PHE A 558 10.38 3.67 6.28
N GLU A 559 10.22 4.00 7.58
CA GLU A 559 10.97 3.36 8.66
C GLU A 559 10.08 3.13 9.90
N TRP A 560 9.80 1.87 10.24
CA TRP A 560 8.94 1.53 11.39
C TRP A 560 9.54 1.91 12.75
N TRP A 561 10.85 2.09 12.83
CA TRP A 561 11.59 2.44 14.05
C TRP A 561 11.72 3.95 14.27
N HIS A 562 11.54 4.76 13.22
CA HIS A 562 11.77 6.21 13.24
C HIS A 562 10.50 6.99 13.56
N PHE A 563 10.58 7.84 14.59
CA PHE A 563 9.46 8.67 15.04
C PHE A 563 9.85 10.14 15.13
N ASP A 564 9.10 10.99 14.44
CA ASP A 564 9.23 12.44 14.46
C ASP A 564 8.31 13.06 15.51
N PHE A 565 8.84 13.91 16.39
CA PHE A 565 8.02 14.68 17.31
C PHE A 565 7.31 15.84 16.58
N LYS A 566 6.03 16.07 16.88
CA LYS A 566 5.14 17.03 16.19
C LYS A 566 5.70 18.45 16.03
N ASP A 567 6.53 18.92 16.97
CA ASP A 567 7.08 20.28 17.00
C ASP A 567 8.44 20.43 16.31
N TRP A 568 8.94 19.43 15.60
CA TRP A 568 10.28 19.41 15.02
C TRP A 568 10.62 20.62 14.14
N LYS A 569 9.63 21.20 13.43
CA LYS A 569 9.79 22.39 12.57
C LYS A 569 10.16 23.65 13.36
N GLN A 570 9.95 23.66 14.67
CA GLN A 570 10.22 24.81 15.54
C GLN A 570 11.68 24.88 15.99
N TYR A 571 12.51 23.89 15.68
CA TYR A 571 13.92 23.81 16.05
C TYR A 571 14.81 23.81 14.82
N SER A 572 15.97 24.51 14.91
CA SER A 572 16.94 24.60 13.82
C SER A 572 17.73 23.30 13.65
N ILE A 573 18.28 23.12 12.45
CA ILE A 573 19.31 22.09 12.18
C ILE A 573 20.55 22.41 13.00
N ALA A 574 20.99 21.45 13.83
CA ALA A 574 22.16 21.59 14.67
C ALA A 574 23.31 20.66 14.21
N ASN A 575 24.53 21.13 14.40
CA ASN A 575 25.76 20.40 14.11
C ASN A 575 26.70 20.32 15.32
N THR A 576 26.11 20.42 16.55
CA THR A 576 26.87 20.33 17.79
C THR A 576 27.37 18.91 18.02
N ARG A 577 28.64 18.71 18.16
CA ARG A 577 29.23 17.40 18.43
C ARG A 577 28.90 16.95 19.86
N PHE A 578 28.89 15.65 20.12
CA PHE A 578 28.56 15.07 21.42
C PHE A 578 29.51 15.52 22.53
N GLU A 579 30.80 15.68 22.25
CA GLU A 579 31.81 16.16 23.21
C GLU A 579 31.45 17.54 23.76
N ASN A 580 30.82 18.38 22.92
CA ASN A 580 30.44 19.74 23.28
C ASN A 580 29.08 19.80 24.01
N LEU A 581 28.26 18.75 23.93
CA LEU A 581 27.02 18.61 24.70
C LEU A 581 27.33 18.24 26.15
N SER A 582 28.27 17.32 26.36
CA SER A 582 28.70 16.88 27.69
C SER A 582 29.46 17.95 28.48
N ALA A 583 30.18 18.86 27.77
CA ALA A 583 30.99 19.89 28.39
C ALA A 583 30.21 21.14 28.89
N LYS A 584 28.91 21.21 28.59
CA LYS A 584 28.03 22.32 29.01
C LYS A 584 27.34 22.08 30.36
N ARG A 585 27.73 21.01 31.09
CA ARG A 585 27.18 20.60 32.40
C ARG A 585 28.11 20.91 33.54
#